data_ca58efbc78b7229b2a74bd3b7d935c15
#
_entry.id   ca58efbc78b7229b2a74bd3b7d935c15
#
_cell.length_a   1.000
_cell.length_b   1.000
_cell.length_c   1.000
_cell.angle_alpha   90.00
_cell.angle_beta   90.00
_cell.angle_gamma   90.00
#
_symmetry.space_group_name_H-M   'P 1'
#
loop_
_entity.id
_entity.type
_entity.pdbx_description
1 polymer ?
#
loop_
_entity_poly.entity_id
_entity_poly.type
_entity_poly.pdbx_seq_one_letter_code
_entity_poly.pdbx_strand_id
1 'polypeptide(L)'
;MVESADGNTLYVAAYEFFVSIDVSDKDNPIQNYSVGTGGLYSWDIVLSSDEQTAFLASGSYVKIYDISDPLQAVLITDFVSSGDNDDDGTTDGTARSLRISADGNTLYVANGGEGTRIIDISDVSSPQLMGYVTSDNFVFGLAMSADGTMIYSSSSGELQTINVTDPQNPELIRAIPSVRDSWRL
;
A
#
# COMPACT_ATOMS: atom_id res chain seq x y z
N MET A 1 -0.40 0.83 -10.30
CA MET A 1 0.50 1.73 -11.03
C MET A 1 0.25 3.18 -10.64
N VAL A 2 1.26 4.03 -10.70
CA VAL A 2 1.19 5.46 -10.36
C VAL A 2 2.07 6.25 -11.34
N GLU A 3 1.61 7.42 -11.76
CA GLU A 3 2.34 8.36 -12.60
C GLU A 3 3.05 9.39 -11.72
N SER A 4 4.27 9.81 -12.10
CA SER A 4 4.96 10.92 -11.46
C SER A 4 4.18 12.23 -11.65
N ALA A 5 4.36 13.21 -10.75
CA ALA A 5 3.64 14.48 -10.79
C ALA A 5 3.91 15.30 -12.07
N ASP A 6 5.09 15.13 -12.67
CA ASP A 6 5.45 15.76 -13.94
C ASP A 6 4.88 15.04 -15.18
N GLY A 7 4.25 13.85 -14.99
CA GLY A 7 3.65 13.05 -16.05
C GLY A 7 4.63 12.36 -16.99
N ASN A 8 5.92 12.28 -16.61
CA ASN A 8 6.95 11.73 -17.48
C ASN A 8 7.37 10.30 -17.12
N THR A 9 7.04 9.83 -15.91
CA THR A 9 7.40 8.49 -15.46
C THR A 9 6.19 7.73 -14.96
N LEU A 10 6.06 6.48 -15.39
CA LEU A 10 5.06 5.54 -14.88
C LEU A 10 5.74 4.46 -14.06
N TYR A 11 5.35 4.35 -12.79
CA TYR A 11 5.78 3.29 -11.89
C TYR A 11 4.73 2.19 -11.80
N VAL A 12 5.14 0.95 -12.01
CA VAL A 12 4.23 -0.18 -12.16
C VAL A 12 4.59 -1.31 -11.21
N ALA A 13 3.62 -1.71 -10.41
CA ALA A 13 3.63 -3.00 -9.72
C ALA A 13 3.24 -4.08 -10.74
N ALA A 14 4.23 -4.78 -11.28
CA ALA A 14 4.08 -5.70 -12.41
C ALA A 14 4.38 -7.14 -11.96
N TYR A 15 3.41 -7.77 -11.30
CA TYR A 15 3.53 -9.14 -10.83
C TYR A 15 4.75 -9.30 -9.88
N GLU A 16 5.82 -9.96 -10.31
CA GLU A 16 7.06 -10.17 -9.54
C GLU A 16 8.10 -9.06 -9.74
N PHE A 17 7.70 -7.92 -10.35
CA PHE A 17 8.62 -6.84 -10.67
C PHE A 17 8.06 -5.49 -10.26
N PHE A 18 8.96 -4.60 -9.88
CA PHE A 18 8.77 -3.17 -9.82
C PHE A 18 9.42 -2.55 -11.06
N VAL A 19 8.63 -1.86 -11.87
CA VAL A 19 9.06 -1.35 -13.18
C VAL A 19 8.88 0.16 -13.24
N SER A 20 9.87 0.87 -13.79
CA SER A 20 9.77 2.28 -14.17
C SER A 20 9.82 2.41 -15.68
N ILE A 21 8.93 3.23 -16.22
CA ILE A 21 8.78 3.47 -17.65
C ILE A 21 8.80 4.99 -17.88
N ASP A 22 9.69 5.45 -18.74
CA ASP A 22 9.65 6.81 -19.29
C ASP A 22 8.48 6.89 -20.29
N VAL A 23 7.56 7.80 -20.02
CA VAL A 23 6.38 8.10 -20.84
C VAL A 23 6.35 9.55 -21.29
N SER A 24 7.49 10.25 -21.26
CA SER A 24 7.64 11.63 -21.74
C SER A 24 7.29 11.73 -23.22
N ASP A 25 7.67 10.72 -24.00
CA ASP A 25 7.12 10.47 -25.35
C ASP A 25 6.04 9.38 -25.25
N LYS A 26 4.76 9.80 -25.26
CA LYS A 26 3.63 8.88 -25.10
C LYS A 26 3.45 7.90 -26.26
N ASP A 27 4.02 8.22 -27.43
CA ASP A 27 3.98 7.35 -28.59
C ASP A 27 5.11 6.30 -28.57
N ASN A 28 6.17 6.54 -27.78
CA ASN A 28 7.35 5.65 -27.69
C ASN A 28 7.80 5.50 -26.22
N PRO A 29 7.02 4.82 -25.35
CA PRO A 29 7.42 4.60 -23.96
C PRO A 29 8.65 3.70 -23.87
N ILE A 30 9.58 4.03 -22.96
CA ILE A 30 10.83 3.30 -22.75
C ILE A 30 10.92 2.81 -21.31
N GLN A 31 11.22 1.53 -21.11
CA GLN A 31 11.48 1.00 -19.78
C GLN A 31 12.83 1.51 -19.26
N ASN A 32 12.81 2.23 -18.13
CA ASN A 32 14.03 2.67 -17.45
C ASN A 32 14.70 1.53 -16.70
N TYR A 33 13.92 0.85 -15.83
CA TYR A 33 14.41 -0.30 -15.07
C TYR A 33 13.29 -1.29 -14.73
N SER A 34 13.71 -2.48 -14.31
CA SER A 34 12.85 -3.51 -13.72
C SER A 34 13.61 -4.19 -12.58
N VAL A 35 13.04 -4.15 -11.37
CA VAL A 35 13.61 -4.76 -10.17
C VAL A 35 12.71 -5.91 -9.73
N GLY A 36 13.28 -7.10 -9.52
CA GLY A 36 12.55 -8.25 -9.02
C GLY A 36 12.10 -8.07 -7.56
N THR A 37 10.89 -8.48 -7.23
CA THR A 37 10.33 -8.40 -5.87
C THR A 37 10.61 -9.65 -5.03
N GLY A 38 11.46 -10.56 -5.50
CA GLY A 38 11.80 -11.80 -4.80
C GLY A 38 10.75 -12.90 -4.99
N GLY A 39 10.06 -12.95 -6.13
CA GLY A 39 9.03 -13.95 -6.44
C GLY A 39 7.67 -13.67 -5.80
N LEU A 40 7.47 -12.46 -5.28
CA LEU A 40 6.23 -12.04 -4.63
C LEU A 40 5.38 -11.21 -5.60
N TYR A 41 4.08 -11.48 -5.62
CA TYR A 41 3.14 -10.70 -6.42
C TYR A 41 2.92 -9.31 -5.84
N SER A 42 3.07 -8.31 -6.69
CA SER A 42 2.88 -6.90 -6.34
C SER A 42 1.52 -6.40 -6.82
N TRP A 43 0.78 -5.73 -5.93
CA TRP A 43 -0.62 -5.38 -6.12
C TRP A 43 -0.87 -3.88 -6.25
N ASP A 44 -0.16 -3.09 -5.46
CA ASP A 44 -0.33 -1.63 -5.42
C ASP A 44 1.00 -0.94 -5.21
N ILE A 45 1.06 0.34 -5.58
CA ILE A 45 2.22 1.20 -5.41
C ILE A 45 1.76 2.62 -5.14
N VAL A 46 2.41 3.28 -4.18
CA VAL A 46 2.24 4.70 -3.89
C VAL A 46 3.61 5.36 -3.75
N LEU A 47 3.68 6.65 -4.04
CA LEU A 47 4.88 7.46 -3.92
C LEU A 47 4.79 8.38 -2.71
N SER A 48 5.94 8.72 -2.12
CA SER A 48 6.04 9.86 -1.20
C SER A 48 5.72 11.17 -1.93
N SER A 49 5.36 12.21 -1.19
CA SER A 49 4.99 13.50 -1.76
C SER A 49 6.13 14.21 -2.50
N ASP A 50 7.38 13.89 -2.17
CA ASP A 50 8.58 14.38 -2.84
C ASP A 50 9.04 13.47 -3.98
N GLU A 51 8.32 12.36 -4.20
CA GLU A 51 8.60 11.35 -5.23
C GLU A 51 10.02 10.74 -5.17
N GLN A 52 10.64 10.77 -3.97
CA GLN A 52 11.95 10.13 -3.77
C GLN A 52 11.81 8.69 -3.24
N THR A 53 10.63 8.31 -2.77
CA THR A 53 10.38 6.99 -2.18
C THR A 53 9.14 6.35 -2.79
N ALA A 54 9.26 5.07 -3.16
CA ALA A 54 8.15 4.24 -3.60
C ALA A 54 7.84 3.15 -2.56
N PHE A 55 6.56 2.98 -2.25
CA PHE A 55 6.05 1.93 -1.37
C PHE A 55 5.26 0.94 -2.22
N LEU A 56 5.66 -0.32 -2.18
CA LEU A 56 5.12 -1.39 -3.01
C LEU A 56 4.47 -2.46 -2.13
N ALA A 57 3.18 -2.72 -2.32
CA ALA A 57 2.49 -3.85 -1.71
C ALA A 57 2.87 -5.13 -2.43
N SER A 58 3.59 -6.05 -1.78
CA SER A 58 4.17 -7.23 -2.40
C SER A 58 4.14 -8.45 -1.48
N GLY A 59 3.18 -9.36 -1.72
CA GLY A 59 2.95 -10.48 -0.83
C GLY A 59 2.64 -10.03 0.60
N SER A 60 3.30 -10.62 1.59
CA SER A 60 3.16 -10.23 3.00
C SER A 60 4.03 -9.03 3.40
N TYR A 61 4.58 -8.30 2.43
CA TYR A 61 5.50 -7.19 2.67
C TYR A 61 5.00 -5.89 2.06
N VAL A 62 5.40 -4.79 2.69
CA VAL A 62 5.55 -3.50 2.02
C VAL A 62 7.03 -3.31 1.74
N LYS A 63 7.40 -3.24 0.46
CA LYS A 63 8.78 -2.97 0.04
C LYS A 63 8.94 -1.49 -0.20
N ILE A 64 10.00 -0.91 0.35
CA ILE A 64 10.28 0.53 0.29
C ILE A 64 11.55 0.74 -0.53
N TYR A 65 11.42 1.52 -1.60
CA TYR A 65 12.51 1.78 -2.53
C TYR A 65 12.86 3.27 -2.57
N ASP A 66 14.14 3.57 -2.59
CA ASP A 66 14.67 4.87 -3.06
C ASP A 66 14.56 4.90 -4.59
N ILE A 67 13.87 5.91 -5.10
CA ILE A 67 13.66 6.18 -6.53
C ILE A 67 14.14 7.58 -6.94
N SER A 68 15.02 8.18 -6.13
CA SER A 68 15.61 9.50 -6.41
C SER A 68 16.42 9.54 -7.70
N ASP A 69 17.00 8.39 -8.11
CA ASP A 69 17.57 8.21 -9.43
C ASP A 69 16.50 7.59 -10.37
N PRO A 70 16.03 8.32 -11.40
CA PRO A 70 15.00 7.82 -12.30
C PRO A 70 15.41 6.60 -13.13
N LEU A 71 16.70 6.26 -13.15
CA LEU A 71 17.24 5.11 -13.90
C LEU A 71 17.42 3.86 -13.06
N GLN A 72 17.20 3.93 -11.75
CA GLN A 72 17.28 2.77 -10.87
C GLN A 72 16.40 2.93 -9.63
N ALA A 73 15.97 1.80 -9.06
CA ALA A 73 15.37 1.76 -7.73
C ALA A 73 16.27 0.94 -6.79
N VAL A 74 16.51 1.46 -5.60
CA VAL A 74 17.30 0.81 -4.56
C VAL A 74 16.40 0.42 -3.41
N LEU A 75 16.34 -0.86 -3.05
CA LEU A 75 15.58 -1.30 -1.89
C LEU A 75 16.17 -0.70 -0.61
N ILE A 76 15.38 0.11 0.10
CA ILE A 76 15.74 0.64 1.43
C ILE A 76 15.52 -0.43 2.47
N THR A 77 14.27 -0.95 2.53
CA THR A 77 13.88 -2.01 3.47
C THR A 77 12.63 -2.73 2.95
N ASP A 78 12.34 -3.89 3.51
CA ASP A 78 11.05 -4.56 3.40
C ASP A 78 10.45 -4.70 4.80
N PHE A 79 9.25 -4.18 4.96
CA PHE A 79 8.50 -4.27 6.21
C PHE A 79 7.49 -5.41 6.10
N VAL A 80 7.52 -6.34 7.05
CA VAL A 80 6.53 -7.40 7.15
C VAL A 80 5.22 -6.77 7.58
N SER A 81 4.24 -6.69 6.68
CA SER A 81 2.92 -6.12 6.99
C SER A 81 2.03 -7.11 7.75
N SER A 82 2.31 -8.40 7.63
CA SER A 82 1.64 -9.44 8.40
C SER A 82 2.34 -9.63 9.76
N GLY A 83 1.56 -9.63 10.84
CA GLY A 83 2.00 -10.08 12.16
C GLY A 83 1.17 -11.30 12.52
N ASP A 84 1.75 -12.28 13.19
CA ASP A 84 1.01 -13.31 13.89
C ASP A 84 0.38 -12.64 15.12
N ASN A 85 -0.80 -12.01 14.92
CA ASN A 85 -1.47 -11.28 16.00
C ASN A 85 -2.51 -12.13 16.73
N ASP A 86 -2.83 -13.28 16.21
CA ASP A 86 -3.79 -14.21 16.79
C ASP A 86 -3.14 -15.50 17.31
N ASP A 87 -1.81 -15.62 17.20
CA ASP A 87 -0.99 -16.74 17.71
C ASP A 87 -1.39 -18.10 17.08
N ASP A 88 -2.02 -18.08 15.89
CA ASP A 88 -2.43 -19.29 15.18
C ASP A 88 -1.32 -19.87 14.28
N GLY A 89 -0.18 -19.15 14.18
CA GLY A 89 0.98 -19.55 13.39
C GLY A 89 0.78 -19.40 11.87
N THR A 90 -0.26 -18.70 11.44
CA THR A 90 -0.49 -18.39 10.03
C THR A 90 -0.17 -16.92 9.73
N THR A 91 0.43 -16.64 8.58
CA THR A 91 0.66 -15.28 8.09
C THR A 91 -0.35 -14.99 6.99
N ASP A 92 -1.59 -14.72 7.36
CA ASP A 92 -2.69 -14.50 6.41
C ASP A 92 -2.68 -13.09 5.81
N GLY A 93 -1.75 -12.24 6.27
CA GLY A 93 -1.56 -10.90 5.76
C GLY A 93 -1.00 -10.90 4.35
N THR A 94 -1.69 -10.20 3.47
CA THR A 94 -1.22 -9.91 2.11
C THR A 94 -1.49 -8.45 1.82
N ALA A 95 -0.41 -7.66 1.67
CA ALA A 95 -0.53 -6.26 1.29
C ALA A 95 -1.16 -6.14 -0.11
N ARG A 96 -2.29 -5.45 -0.20
CA ARG A 96 -3.13 -5.34 -1.41
C ARG A 96 -3.32 -3.93 -1.90
N SER A 97 -3.48 -2.97 -1.01
CA SER A 97 -3.68 -1.57 -1.35
C SER A 97 -3.01 -0.69 -0.31
N LEU A 98 -2.46 0.42 -0.76
CA LEU A 98 -1.68 1.35 0.04
C LEU A 98 -2.27 2.76 -0.04
N ARG A 99 -2.23 3.51 1.07
CA ARG A 99 -2.48 4.96 1.10
C ARG A 99 -1.49 5.61 2.05
N ILE A 100 -1.01 6.80 1.69
CA ILE A 100 -0.13 7.61 2.54
C ILE A 100 -0.93 8.79 3.07
N SER A 101 -0.71 9.14 4.34
CA SER A 101 -1.26 10.36 4.94
C SER A 101 -0.73 11.62 4.24
N ALA A 102 -1.46 12.72 4.36
CA ALA A 102 -1.08 13.99 3.70
C ALA A 102 0.27 14.57 4.19
N ASP A 103 0.66 14.26 5.44
CA ASP A 103 1.95 14.65 6.02
C ASP A 103 3.10 13.70 5.64
N GLY A 104 2.79 12.59 4.96
CA GLY A 104 3.79 11.62 4.49
C GLY A 104 4.34 10.69 5.56
N ASN A 105 3.84 10.73 6.81
CA ASN A 105 4.42 9.99 7.93
C ASN A 105 3.70 8.68 8.26
N THR A 106 2.50 8.46 7.69
CA THR A 106 1.68 7.28 7.98
C THR A 106 1.32 6.55 6.69
N LEU A 107 1.53 5.24 6.67
CA LEU A 107 1.11 4.34 5.61
C LEU A 107 -0.03 3.46 6.10
N TYR A 108 -1.12 3.45 5.35
CA TYR A 108 -2.27 2.57 5.55
C TYR A 108 -2.19 1.42 4.55
N VAL A 109 -2.37 0.19 5.04
CA VAL A 109 -2.23 -1.04 4.25
C VAL A 109 -3.49 -1.88 4.36
N ALA A 110 -4.14 -2.18 3.23
CA ALA A 110 -5.11 -3.27 3.16
C ALA A 110 -4.34 -4.59 3.23
N ASN A 111 -4.44 -5.32 4.35
CA ASN A 111 -3.57 -6.44 4.63
C ASN A 111 -4.30 -7.80 4.62
N GLY A 112 -5.16 -7.99 3.62
CA GLY A 112 -5.83 -9.27 3.40
C GLY A 112 -6.66 -9.73 4.60
N GLY A 113 -6.42 -10.95 5.07
CA GLY A 113 -7.13 -11.56 6.21
C GLY A 113 -6.90 -10.85 7.54
N GLU A 114 -5.84 -10.06 7.66
CA GLU A 114 -5.51 -9.33 8.89
C GLU A 114 -6.12 -7.92 8.99
N GLY A 115 -6.95 -7.52 8.02
CA GLY A 115 -7.65 -6.24 8.06
C GLY A 115 -6.84 -5.07 7.53
N THR A 116 -6.93 -3.92 8.19
CA THR A 116 -6.20 -2.68 7.82
C THR A 116 -5.10 -2.42 8.84
N ARG A 117 -3.87 -2.26 8.36
CA ARG A 117 -2.67 -1.93 9.15
C ARG A 117 -2.31 -0.46 8.99
N ILE A 118 -1.78 0.14 10.06
CA ILE A 118 -1.36 1.53 10.12
C ILE A 118 0.10 1.55 10.58
N ILE A 119 0.97 2.08 9.73
CA ILE A 119 2.42 1.97 9.86
C ILE A 119 3.01 3.38 9.91
N ASP A 120 3.87 3.63 10.90
CA ASP A 120 4.74 4.81 10.94
C ASP A 120 5.84 4.64 9.89
N ILE A 121 5.93 5.59 8.98
CA ILE A 121 6.94 5.67 7.92
C ILE A 121 7.73 6.98 7.99
N SER A 122 7.71 7.67 9.14
CA SER A 122 8.50 8.89 9.35
C SER A 122 10.02 8.64 9.22
N ASP A 123 10.46 7.42 9.54
CA ASP A 123 11.74 6.86 9.14
C ASP A 123 11.51 5.66 8.21
N VAL A 124 11.66 5.89 6.90
CA VAL A 124 11.45 4.87 5.86
C VAL A 124 12.42 3.70 5.95
N SER A 125 13.53 3.85 6.66
CA SER A 125 14.50 2.76 6.89
C SER A 125 14.12 1.85 8.07
N SER A 126 13.21 2.30 8.93
CA SER A 126 12.78 1.59 10.13
C SER A 126 11.28 1.77 10.40
N PRO A 127 10.40 1.34 9.46
CA PRO A 127 8.95 1.47 9.64
C PRO A 127 8.46 0.66 10.84
N GLN A 128 7.40 1.18 11.52
CA GLN A 128 6.86 0.58 12.73
C GLN A 128 5.34 0.44 12.65
N LEU A 129 4.80 -0.68 13.10
CA LEU A 129 3.35 -0.82 13.26
C LEU A 129 2.85 0.10 14.37
N MET A 130 1.91 1.00 14.07
CA MET A 130 1.27 1.90 15.03
C MET A 130 -0.07 1.38 15.53
N GLY A 131 -0.89 0.84 14.63
CA GLY A 131 -2.21 0.40 14.94
C GLY A 131 -2.78 -0.51 13.85
N TYR A 132 -3.94 -1.10 14.14
CA TYR A 132 -4.64 -1.93 13.16
C TYR A 132 -6.15 -1.99 13.47
N VAL A 133 -6.93 -2.31 12.45
CA VAL A 133 -8.34 -2.66 12.55
C VAL A 133 -8.55 -4.01 11.88
N THR A 134 -9.03 -4.99 12.64
CA THR A 134 -9.33 -6.32 12.12
C THR A 134 -10.56 -6.31 11.21
N SER A 135 -10.65 -7.30 10.34
CA SER A 135 -11.82 -7.57 9.51
C SER A 135 -12.09 -9.07 9.50
N ASP A 136 -13.36 -9.45 9.60
CA ASP A 136 -13.76 -10.87 9.45
C ASP A 136 -13.64 -11.35 7.99
N ASN A 137 -13.33 -10.44 7.07
CA ASN A 137 -13.26 -10.68 5.65
C ASN A 137 -11.94 -10.19 5.07
N PHE A 138 -11.51 -10.82 3.98
CA PHE A 138 -10.30 -10.45 3.27
C PHE A 138 -10.40 -9.04 2.69
N VAL A 139 -9.50 -8.13 3.11
CA VAL A 139 -9.46 -6.72 2.70
C VAL A 139 -8.63 -6.58 1.42
N PHE A 140 -9.19 -5.88 0.43
CA PHE A 140 -8.58 -5.71 -0.90
C PHE A 140 -8.16 -4.28 -1.22
N GLY A 141 -8.92 -3.29 -0.75
CA GLY A 141 -8.74 -1.91 -1.18
C GLY A 141 -8.97 -0.89 -0.08
N LEU A 142 -8.28 0.24 -0.22
CA LEU A 142 -8.41 1.39 0.66
C LEU A 142 -8.71 2.65 -0.14
N ALA A 143 -9.53 3.52 0.44
CA ALA A 143 -9.63 4.92 0.06
C ALA A 143 -9.49 5.77 1.32
N MET A 144 -9.00 7.00 1.16
CA MET A 144 -8.88 7.97 2.25
C MET A 144 -9.80 9.16 1.99
N SER A 145 -10.41 9.70 3.03
CA SER A 145 -11.16 10.93 2.95
C SER A 145 -10.26 12.11 2.58
N ALA A 146 -10.82 13.15 1.96
CA ALA A 146 -10.04 14.30 1.52
C ALA A 146 -9.36 15.08 2.66
N ASP A 147 -9.92 15.01 3.87
CA ASP A 147 -9.36 15.61 5.09
C ASP A 147 -8.36 14.69 5.82
N GLY A 148 -8.16 13.47 5.32
CA GLY A 148 -7.23 12.50 5.88
C GLY A 148 -7.67 11.87 7.20
N THR A 149 -8.91 12.13 7.67
CA THR A 149 -9.38 11.65 8.98
C THR A 149 -9.99 10.26 8.96
N MET A 150 -10.36 9.77 7.78
CA MET A 150 -11.07 8.51 7.60
C MET A 150 -10.39 7.63 6.56
N ILE A 151 -10.32 6.34 6.86
CA ILE A 151 -10.03 5.28 5.88
C ILE A 151 -11.32 4.49 5.61
N TYR A 152 -11.58 4.27 4.35
CA TYR A 152 -12.62 3.36 3.86
C TYR A 152 -11.92 2.09 3.36
N SER A 153 -12.21 0.97 4.02
CA SER A 153 -11.61 -0.32 3.74
C SER A 153 -12.64 -1.25 3.12
N SER A 154 -12.36 -1.77 1.93
CA SER A 154 -13.25 -2.68 1.23
C SER A 154 -12.77 -4.13 1.35
N SER A 155 -13.68 -5.03 1.72
CA SER A 155 -13.43 -6.47 1.85
C SER A 155 -14.40 -7.30 1.02
N SER A 156 -14.22 -8.62 1.04
CA SER A 156 -15.12 -9.56 0.33
C SER A 156 -16.55 -9.58 0.87
N GLY A 157 -16.82 -8.99 2.02
CA GLY A 157 -18.13 -9.06 2.68
C GLY A 157 -18.67 -7.72 3.19
N GLU A 158 -17.82 -6.69 3.30
CA GLU A 158 -18.20 -5.43 3.91
C GLU A 158 -17.36 -4.24 3.44
N LEU A 159 -17.87 -3.06 3.68
CA LEU A 159 -17.13 -1.80 3.66
C LEU A 159 -17.01 -1.30 5.10
N GLN A 160 -15.79 -1.12 5.57
CA GLN A 160 -15.51 -0.53 6.88
C GLN A 160 -15.18 0.95 6.73
N THR A 161 -15.65 1.75 7.69
CA THR A 161 -15.29 3.16 7.85
C THR A 161 -14.49 3.28 9.15
N ILE A 162 -13.24 3.71 9.05
CA ILE A 162 -12.27 3.72 10.13
C ILE A 162 -11.85 5.16 10.38
N ASN A 163 -12.01 5.65 11.61
CA ASN A 163 -11.45 6.93 12.06
C ASN A 163 -9.95 6.74 12.35
N VAL A 164 -9.12 7.55 11.71
CA VAL A 164 -7.66 7.52 11.83
C VAL A 164 -7.08 8.87 12.26
N THR A 165 -7.86 9.71 12.91
CA THR A 165 -7.37 10.97 13.48
C THR A 165 -6.28 10.74 14.54
N ASP A 166 -6.33 9.61 15.23
CA ASP A 166 -5.24 9.07 16.05
C ASP A 166 -4.79 7.73 15.42
N PRO A 167 -3.71 7.71 14.64
CA PRO A 167 -3.24 6.50 13.98
C PRO A 167 -2.80 5.37 14.93
N GLN A 168 -2.48 5.70 16.18
CA GLN A 168 -2.12 4.72 17.21
C GLN A 168 -3.34 4.04 17.83
N ASN A 169 -4.51 4.71 17.77
CA ASN A 169 -5.78 4.21 18.29
C ASN A 169 -6.88 4.33 17.24
N PRO A 170 -6.78 3.61 16.12
CA PRO A 170 -7.78 3.67 15.06
C PRO A 170 -9.11 3.10 15.54
N GLU A 171 -10.21 3.72 15.15
CA GLU A 171 -11.55 3.36 15.60
C GLU A 171 -12.42 2.90 14.43
N LEU A 172 -12.92 1.67 14.48
CA LEU A 172 -13.94 1.21 13.56
C LEU A 172 -15.28 1.91 13.86
N ILE A 173 -15.66 2.87 13.02
CA ILE A 173 -16.92 3.60 13.17
C ILE A 173 -18.10 2.77 12.72
N ARG A 174 -17.95 2.07 11.58
CA ARG A 174 -19.02 1.28 10.98
C ARG A 174 -18.50 0.22 10.01
N ALA A 175 -19.16 -0.93 10.02
CA ALA A 175 -19.08 -1.94 8.97
C ALA A 175 -20.45 -2.02 8.26
N ILE A 176 -20.45 -1.92 6.94
CA ILE A 176 -21.65 -2.00 6.09
C ILE A 176 -21.51 -3.28 5.28
N PRO A 177 -22.40 -4.27 5.43
CA PRO A 177 -22.37 -5.47 4.60
C PRO A 177 -22.42 -5.10 3.13
N SER A 178 -21.47 -5.56 2.33
CA SER A 178 -21.51 -5.40 0.88
C SER A 178 -22.50 -6.41 0.29
N VAL A 179 -23.27 -5.96 -0.70
CA VAL A 179 -24.05 -6.91 -1.50
C VAL A 179 -23.05 -7.79 -2.25
N ARG A 180 -23.22 -9.12 -2.19
CA ARG A 180 -22.38 -10.11 -2.89
C ARG A 180 -22.20 -9.63 -4.34
N ASP A 181 -20.94 -9.49 -4.76
CA ASP A 181 -20.45 -9.17 -6.12
C ASP A 181 -19.70 -7.84 -6.28
N SER A 182 -19.10 -7.27 -5.23
CA SER A 182 -18.31 -6.03 -5.33
C SER A 182 -16.88 -6.21 -5.92
N TRP A 183 -16.68 -7.23 -6.77
CA TRP A 183 -15.43 -7.42 -7.53
C TRP A 183 -15.28 -6.46 -8.72
N ARG A 184 -16.25 -5.51 -8.91
CA ARG A 184 -16.27 -4.57 -10.00
C ARG A 184 -16.42 -3.14 -9.49
N LEU A 185 -15.31 -2.53 -9.15
CA LEU A 185 -15.14 -1.07 -9.21
C LEU A 185 -13.94 -0.78 -10.10
#